data_8fe81999efaa859458b8514d29c8869c
#
_entry.id   8fe81999efaa859458b8514d29c8869c
#
_cell.length_a   1.000
_cell.length_b   1.000
_cell.length_c   1.000
_cell.angle_alpha   90.00
_cell.angle_beta   90.00
_cell.angle_gamma   90.00
#
_symmetry.space_group_name_H-M   'P 1'
#
loop_
_entity.id
_entity.type
_entity.pdbx_description
1 polymer ?
#
loop_
_entity_poly.entity_id
_entity_poly.type
_entity_poly.pdbx_seq_one_letter_code
_entity_poly.pdbx_strand_id
1 'polypeptide(L)'
;DMAVAQSEREEYYNCVKAYLDELHGDIHSGKREVVEAEYPFVGDVKIGKYTVTIRGRIDRLDRIIDGPKVSYQIVDYKMEDIKKFREKLPEDPQDHIYALALEKGLTPVGEVSESDIVSADYVFILEKGNCHVVNNKDNSGIENMITITFKKVVEEGFKKCIVNKNDKITPCTFCPAYEEVCSGGATE
;
A
#
# COMPACT_ATOMS: atom_id res chain seq x y z
N ASP A 1 7.37 21.50 23.94
CA ASP A 1 6.56 22.60 24.43
C ASP A 1 5.07 22.25 24.23
N MET A 2 4.28 22.22 25.32
CA MET A 2 2.89 21.73 25.29
C MET A 2 1.99 22.51 24.31
N ALA A 3 2.22 23.81 24.16
CA ALA A 3 1.42 24.65 23.25
C ALA A 3 1.65 24.29 21.78
N VAL A 4 2.88 23.99 21.38
CA VAL A 4 3.22 23.54 20.02
C VAL A 4 2.57 22.19 19.73
N ALA A 5 2.67 21.24 20.66
CA ALA A 5 2.06 19.92 20.52
C ALA A 5 0.52 19.97 20.43
N GLN A 6 -0.10 20.93 21.11
CA GLN A 6 -1.55 21.13 21.05
C GLN A 6 -1.98 21.74 19.71
N SER A 7 -1.25 22.73 19.20
CA SER A 7 -1.50 23.35 17.90
C SER A 7 -1.35 22.34 16.75
N GLU A 8 -0.29 21.51 16.78
CA GLU A 8 -0.09 20.46 15.80
C GLU A 8 -1.22 19.42 15.82
N ARG A 9 -1.68 19.05 17.01
CA ARG A 9 -2.80 18.11 17.15
C ARG A 9 -4.10 18.67 16.56
N GLU A 10 -4.38 19.96 16.76
CA GLU A 10 -5.56 20.62 16.20
C GLU A 10 -5.49 20.69 14.67
N GLU A 11 -4.31 20.96 14.10
CA GLU A 11 -4.10 20.95 12.66
C GLU A 11 -4.38 19.56 12.06
N TYR A 12 -3.83 18.50 12.65
CA TYR A 12 -4.08 17.13 12.19
C TYR A 12 -5.55 16.74 12.32
N TYR A 13 -6.18 17.08 13.43
CA TYR A 13 -7.61 16.85 13.65
C TYR A 13 -8.46 17.51 12.55
N ASN A 14 -8.17 18.77 12.22
CA ASN A 14 -8.89 19.50 11.18
C ASN A 14 -8.68 18.89 9.80
N CYS A 15 -7.47 18.43 9.47
CA CYS A 15 -7.18 17.75 8.24
C CYS A 15 -7.99 16.45 8.11
N VAL A 16 -7.93 15.59 9.11
CA VAL A 16 -8.68 14.33 9.12
C VAL A 16 -10.19 14.59 9.07
N LYS A 17 -10.66 15.59 9.84
CA LYS A 17 -12.09 15.97 9.85
C LYS A 17 -12.56 16.40 8.46
N ALA A 18 -11.82 17.27 7.77
CA ALA A 18 -12.18 17.73 6.43
C ALA A 18 -12.28 16.56 5.44
N TYR A 19 -11.33 15.63 5.47
CA TYR A 19 -11.36 14.42 4.66
C TYR A 19 -12.58 13.54 4.97
N LEU A 20 -12.90 13.35 6.26
CA LEU A 20 -14.06 12.55 6.67
C LEU A 20 -15.38 13.22 6.31
N ASP A 21 -15.47 14.55 6.37
CA ASP A 21 -16.67 15.30 5.96
C ASP A 21 -16.93 15.14 4.45
N GLU A 22 -15.88 15.18 3.62
CA GLU A 22 -15.97 14.92 2.17
C GLU A 22 -16.39 13.47 1.88
N LEU A 23 -15.72 12.51 2.51
CA LEU A 23 -16.04 11.09 2.39
C LEU A 23 -17.49 10.81 2.80
N HIS A 24 -17.94 11.39 3.91
CA HIS A 24 -19.31 11.27 4.39
C HIS A 24 -20.31 11.85 3.37
N GLY A 25 -19.99 12.98 2.73
CA GLY A 25 -20.80 13.57 1.67
C GLY A 25 -20.98 12.62 0.47
N ASP A 26 -19.92 11.97 0.03
CA ASP A 26 -19.94 11.00 -1.06
C ASP A 26 -20.76 9.75 -0.70
N ILE A 27 -20.60 9.25 0.51
CA ILE A 27 -21.38 8.10 1.02
C ILE A 27 -22.86 8.48 1.12
N HIS A 28 -23.19 9.62 1.72
CA HIS A 28 -24.56 10.07 1.89
C HIS A 28 -25.27 10.33 0.56
N SER A 29 -24.55 10.79 -0.45
CA SER A 29 -25.10 10.98 -1.80
C SER A 29 -25.23 9.69 -2.60
N GLY A 30 -24.78 8.55 -2.08
CA GLY A 30 -24.81 7.26 -2.76
C GLY A 30 -23.79 7.11 -3.88
N LYS A 31 -22.82 8.01 -3.99
CA LYS A 31 -21.74 7.93 -4.99
C LYS A 31 -20.61 7.00 -4.56
N ARG A 32 -20.49 6.73 -3.29
CA ARG A 32 -19.45 5.91 -2.69
C ARG A 32 -20.01 5.00 -1.61
N GLU A 33 -19.50 3.80 -1.56
CA GLU A 33 -19.76 2.83 -0.50
C GLU A 33 -18.40 2.32 0.00
N VAL A 34 -18.13 2.40 1.30
CA VAL A 34 -16.97 1.74 1.89
C VAL A 34 -17.28 0.25 1.96
N VAL A 35 -16.56 -0.55 1.19
CA VAL A 35 -16.70 -2.01 1.21
C VAL A 35 -16.20 -2.53 2.55
N GLU A 36 -14.95 -2.20 2.89
CA GLU A 36 -14.36 -2.54 4.18
C GLU A 36 -13.07 -1.75 4.41
N ALA A 37 -12.71 -1.54 5.69
CA ALA A 37 -11.40 -1.10 6.13
C ALA A 37 -10.57 -2.32 6.55
N GLU A 38 -9.24 -2.23 6.45
CA GLU A 38 -8.33 -3.31 6.77
C GLU A 38 -8.66 -4.62 6.01
N TYR A 39 -8.92 -4.47 4.71
CA TYR A 39 -9.49 -5.52 3.85
C TYR A 39 -8.45 -6.59 3.50
N PRO A 40 -8.59 -7.82 4.00
CA PRO A 40 -7.57 -8.85 3.83
C PRO A 40 -7.60 -9.46 2.43
N PHE A 41 -6.42 -9.88 1.97
CA PHE A 41 -6.30 -10.76 0.81
C PHE A 41 -5.24 -11.83 1.05
N VAL A 42 -5.47 -13.00 0.47
CA VAL A 42 -4.52 -14.11 0.45
C VAL A 42 -4.82 -15.03 -0.71
N GLY A 43 -3.80 -15.47 -1.40
CA GLY A 43 -3.94 -16.48 -2.44
C GLY A 43 -2.70 -16.65 -3.29
N ASP A 44 -2.80 -17.61 -4.20
CA ASP A 44 -1.71 -18.02 -5.05
C ASP A 44 -1.79 -17.33 -6.41
N VAL A 45 -0.68 -16.72 -6.83
CA VAL A 45 -0.52 -16.11 -8.14
C VAL A 45 0.52 -16.89 -8.93
N LYS A 46 0.21 -17.22 -10.19
CA LYS A 46 1.17 -17.83 -11.12
C LYS A 46 2.05 -16.76 -11.73
N ILE A 47 3.37 -16.90 -11.55
CA ILE A 47 4.38 -16.01 -12.10
C ILE A 47 5.36 -16.87 -12.91
N GLY A 48 5.14 -16.93 -14.22
CA GLY A 48 5.87 -17.85 -15.09
C GLY A 48 5.66 -19.32 -14.70
N LYS A 49 6.72 -20.02 -14.34
CA LYS A 49 6.66 -21.42 -13.85
C LYS A 49 6.45 -21.55 -12.33
N TYR A 50 6.42 -20.45 -11.63
CA TYR A 50 6.32 -20.44 -10.17
C TYR A 50 4.89 -20.12 -9.71
N THR A 51 4.51 -20.67 -8.57
CA THR A 51 3.32 -20.27 -7.83
C THR A 51 3.77 -19.55 -6.57
N VAL A 52 3.32 -18.32 -6.39
CA VAL A 52 3.70 -17.45 -5.26
C VAL A 52 2.46 -17.15 -4.46
N THR A 53 2.48 -17.45 -3.18
CA THR A 53 1.42 -17.00 -2.27
C THR A 53 1.67 -15.55 -1.90
N ILE A 54 0.73 -14.67 -2.25
CA ILE A 54 0.70 -13.30 -1.77
C ILE A 54 -0.36 -13.14 -0.69
N ARG A 55 -0.06 -12.34 0.30
CA ARG A 55 -1.00 -11.97 1.36
C ARG A 55 -0.74 -10.55 1.82
N GLY A 56 -1.81 -9.89 2.20
CA GLY A 56 -1.73 -8.52 2.70
C GLY A 56 -3.08 -8.03 3.16
N ARG A 57 -3.16 -6.74 3.31
CA ARG A 57 -4.35 -6.04 3.76
C ARG A 57 -4.39 -4.66 3.12
N ILE A 58 -5.48 -4.37 2.45
CA ILE A 58 -5.75 -3.05 1.87
C ILE A 58 -6.32 -2.20 3.02
N ASP A 59 -5.80 -0.99 3.23
CA ASP A 59 -6.26 -0.13 4.32
C ASP A 59 -7.75 0.17 4.22
N ARG A 60 -8.25 0.47 3.01
CA ARG A 60 -9.67 0.60 2.72
C ARG A 60 -9.97 0.33 1.24
N LEU A 61 -11.04 -0.40 0.99
CA LEU A 61 -11.61 -0.60 -0.33
C LEU A 61 -12.95 0.10 -0.43
N ASP A 62 -13.10 0.96 -1.42
CA ASP A 62 -14.34 1.66 -1.71
C ASP A 62 -14.95 1.19 -3.03
N ARG A 63 -16.28 1.18 -3.09
CA ARG A 63 -17.05 1.03 -4.31
C ARG A 63 -17.51 2.40 -4.76
N ILE A 64 -17.20 2.77 -5.98
CA ILE A 64 -17.60 4.04 -6.61
C ILE A 64 -18.79 3.74 -7.53
N ILE A 65 -19.87 4.50 -7.36
CA ILE A 65 -21.13 4.29 -8.04
C ILE A 65 -21.40 5.50 -8.93
N ASP A 66 -21.41 5.27 -10.24
CA ASP A 66 -21.72 6.28 -11.25
C ASP A 66 -22.86 5.75 -12.14
N GLY A 67 -24.11 6.03 -11.74
CA GLY A 67 -25.29 5.47 -12.36
C GLY A 67 -25.27 3.94 -12.34
N PRO A 68 -25.34 3.27 -13.50
CA PRO A 68 -25.29 1.81 -13.58
C PRO A 68 -23.86 1.24 -13.45
N LYS A 69 -22.83 2.09 -13.53
CA LYS A 69 -21.44 1.67 -13.48
C LYS A 69 -20.97 1.60 -12.02
N VAL A 70 -20.35 0.47 -11.69
CA VAL A 70 -19.69 0.25 -10.41
C VAL A 70 -18.22 0.02 -10.68
N SER A 71 -17.39 0.69 -9.90
CA SER A 71 -15.94 0.53 -9.96
C SER A 71 -15.35 0.54 -8.55
N TYR A 72 -14.08 0.17 -8.41
CA TYR A 72 -13.42 0.04 -7.13
C TYR A 72 -12.25 1.01 -7.00
N GLN A 73 -12.10 1.55 -5.81
CA GLN A 73 -11.01 2.45 -5.46
C GLN A 73 -10.27 1.89 -4.24
N ILE A 74 -8.97 1.71 -4.40
CA ILE A 74 -8.08 1.32 -3.33
C ILE A 74 -7.67 2.60 -2.59
N VAL A 75 -7.74 2.61 -1.28
CA VAL A 75 -7.30 3.74 -0.45
C VAL A 75 -6.24 3.24 0.52
N ASP A 76 -5.12 3.95 0.55
CA ASP A 76 -3.98 3.69 1.42
C ASP A 76 -3.61 4.96 2.20
N TYR A 77 -3.48 4.85 3.52
CA TYR A 77 -3.20 5.98 4.39
C TYR A 77 -1.70 6.13 4.64
N LYS A 78 -1.15 7.30 4.31
CA LYS A 78 0.27 7.59 4.48
C LYS A 78 0.50 8.63 5.58
N MET A 79 1.52 8.35 6.41
CA MET A 79 1.98 9.25 7.48
C MET A 79 3.31 9.92 7.14
N GLU A 80 3.74 9.86 5.89
CA GLU A 80 4.98 10.45 5.42
C GLU A 80 4.74 11.74 4.60
N ASP A 81 5.82 12.48 4.35
CA ASP A 81 5.79 13.68 3.52
C ASP A 81 5.46 13.34 2.06
N ILE A 82 4.47 14.02 1.48
CA ILE A 82 3.98 13.78 0.12
C ILE A 82 5.06 13.94 -0.95
N LYS A 83 6.03 14.86 -0.77
CA LYS A 83 7.10 15.07 -1.76
C LYS A 83 8.04 13.88 -1.78
N LYS A 84 8.43 13.39 -0.60
CA LYS A 84 9.27 12.19 -0.47
C LYS A 84 8.58 10.96 -1.01
N PHE A 85 7.26 10.86 -0.79
CA PHE A 85 6.48 9.75 -1.31
C PHE A 85 6.43 9.78 -2.85
N ARG A 86 6.17 10.94 -3.46
CA ARG A 86 6.14 11.08 -4.92
C ARG A 86 7.44 10.67 -5.61
N GLU A 87 8.57 10.86 -4.95
CA GLU A 87 9.88 10.43 -5.46
C GLU A 87 10.00 8.89 -5.48
N LYS A 88 9.36 8.21 -4.54
CA LYS A 88 9.37 6.73 -4.43
C LYS A 88 8.25 6.05 -5.22
N LEU A 89 7.16 6.76 -5.49
CA LEU A 89 5.95 6.22 -6.09
C LEU A 89 6.18 5.35 -7.34
N PRO A 90 7.08 5.70 -8.28
CA PRO A 90 7.35 4.87 -9.45
C PRO A 90 7.96 3.50 -9.12
N GLU A 91 8.51 3.34 -7.92
CA GLU A 91 9.17 2.10 -7.46
C GLU A 91 8.36 1.40 -6.35
N ASP A 92 7.28 2.02 -5.86
CA ASP A 92 6.43 1.43 -4.82
C ASP A 92 5.47 0.40 -5.44
N PRO A 93 5.60 -0.88 -5.08
CA PRO A 93 4.75 -1.93 -5.63
C PRO A 93 3.41 -2.09 -4.93
N GLN A 94 3.12 -1.32 -3.88
CA GLN A 94 2.04 -1.59 -2.94
C GLN A 94 0.66 -1.52 -3.58
N ASP A 95 0.35 -0.43 -4.26
CA ASP A 95 -0.92 -0.23 -4.95
C ASP A 95 -1.14 -1.25 -6.07
N HIS A 96 -0.08 -1.57 -6.76
CA HIS A 96 -0.10 -2.58 -7.79
C HIS A 96 -0.38 -3.99 -7.24
N ILE A 97 0.22 -4.37 -6.11
CA ILE A 97 -0.07 -5.66 -5.47
C ILE A 97 -1.53 -5.71 -5.03
N TYR A 98 -2.08 -4.59 -4.55
CA TYR A 98 -3.47 -4.50 -4.17
C TYR A 98 -4.42 -4.64 -5.39
N ALA A 99 -4.11 -3.96 -6.49
CA ALA A 99 -4.86 -4.10 -7.74
C ALA A 99 -4.81 -5.55 -8.24
N LEU A 100 -3.63 -6.17 -8.26
CA LEU A 100 -3.48 -7.58 -8.65
C LEU A 100 -4.30 -8.51 -7.75
N ALA A 101 -4.35 -8.25 -6.44
CA ALA A 101 -5.16 -9.06 -5.53
C ALA A 101 -6.65 -8.99 -5.85
N LEU A 102 -7.17 -7.81 -6.24
CA LEU A 102 -8.53 -7.65 -6.72
C LEU A 102 -8.76 -8.35 -8.06
N GLU A 103 -7.87 -8.16 -9.03
CA GLU A 103 -7.97 -8.79 -10.36
C GLU A 103 -7.96 -10.32 -10.32
N LYS A 104 -7.18 -10.90 -9.43
CA LYS A 104 -7.07 -12.36 -9.27
C LYS A 104 -8.10 -12.95 -8.30
N GLY A 105 -9.05 -12.15 -7.80
CA GLY A 105 -10.08 -12.63 -6.89
C GLY A 105 -9.55 -13.12 -5.55
N LEU A 106 -8.43 -12.57 -5.08
CA LEU A 106 -7.81 -12.97 -3.81
C LEU A 106 -8.45 -12.29 -2.60
N THR A 107 -9.44 -11.44 -2.84
CA THR A 107 -10.21 -10.73 -1.83
C THR A 107 -11.64 -11.28 -1.74
N PRO A 108 -12.37 -11.04 -0.65
CA PRO A 108 -13.76 -11.48 -0.51
C PRO A 108 -14.75 -10.93 -1.55
N VAL A 109 -14.45 -9.82 -2.23
CA VAL A 109 -15.29 -9.32 -3.35
C VAL A 109 -15.21 -10.20 -4.61
N GLY A 110 -14.21 -11.11 -4.65
CA GLY A 110 -13.96 -11.94 -5.82
C GLY A 110 -13.13 -11.21 -6.88
N GLU A 111 -13.17 -11.74 -8.11
CA GLU A 111 -12.43 -11.20 -9.24
C GLU A 111 -13.06 -9.88 -9.73
N VAL A 112 -12.22 -8.85 -9.85
CA VAL A 112 -12.60 -7.52 -10.33
C VAL A 112 -11.86 -7.25 -11.64
N SER A 113 -12.57 -6.83 -12.68
CA SER A 113 -11.93 -6.46 -13.94
C SER A 113 -10.98 -5.28 -13.74
N GLU A 114 -9.80 -5.30 -14.38
CA GLU A 114 -8.85 -4.18 -14.36
C GLU A 114 -9.52 -2.85 -14.75
N SER A 115 -10.44 -2.87 -15.71
CA SER A 115 -11.21 -1.70 -16.13
C SER A 115 -12.13 -1.13 -15.04
N ASP A 116 -12.47 -1.91 -14.04
CA ASP A 116 -13.34 -1.53 -12.93
C ASP A 116 -12.55 -1.09 -11.69
N ILE A 117 -11.22 -1.17 -11.71
CA ILE A 117 -10.34 -0.57 -10.71
C ILE A 117 -10.00 0.85 -11.16
N VAL A 118 -10.57 1.84 -10.48
CA VAL A 118 -10.45 3.26 -10.90
C VAL A 118 -9.10 3.83 -10.59
N SER A 119 -8.61 3.60 -9.37
CA SER A 119 -7.35 4.16 -8.88
C SER A 119 -6.94 3.54 -7.55
N ALA A 120 -5.68 3.75 -7.19
CA ALA A 120 -5.22 3.69 -5.82
C ALA A 120 -5.00 5.13 -5.33
N ASP A 121 -5.68 5.49 -4.26
CA ASP A 121 -5.60 6.81 -3.67
C ASP A 121 -4.74 6.76 -2.41
N TYR A 122 -3.70 7.58 -2.39
CA TYR A 122 -2.86 7.76 -1.21
C TYR A 122 -3.31 8.99 -0.42
N VAL A 123 -3.78 8.76 0.78
CA VAL A 123 -4.29 9.83 1.67
C VAL A 123 -3.24 10.19 2.70
N PHE A 124 -2.69 11.40 2.60
CA PHE A 124 -1.63 11.92 3.47
C PHE A 124 -2.23 12.61 4.69
N ILE A 125 -2.33 11.90 5.79
CA ILE A 125 -3.02 12.35 7.00
C ILE A 125 -2.29 13.51 7.71
N LEU A 126 -0.96 13.58 7.56
CA LEU A 126 -0.12 14.57 8.27
C LEU A 126 0.16 15.84 7.48
N GLU A 127 -0.37 15.97 6.27
CA GLU A 127 -0.20 17.20 5.49
C GLU A 127 -1.00 18.35 6.13
N LYS A 128 -0.30 19.43 6.47
CA LYS A 128 -0.85 20.57 7.19
C LYS A 128 -2.00 21.22 6.43
N GLY A 129 -3.17 21.22 7.05
CA GLY A 129 -4.37 21.90 6.56
C GLY A 129 -5.11 21.23 5.42
N ASN A 130 -4.57 20.18 4.79
CA ASN A 130 -5.23 19.43 3.71
C ASN A 130 -4.82 17.96 3.71
N CYS A 131 -5.78 17.07 3.59
CA CYS A 131 -5.53 15.69 3.21
C CYS A 131 -5.36 15.65 1.68
N HIS A 132 -4.14 15.43 1.23
CA HIS A 132 -3.86 15.30 -0.20
C HIS A 132 -4.11 13.88 -0.67
N VAL A 133 -4.73 13.77 -1.83
CA VAL A 133 -4.93 12.50 -2.51
C VAL A 133 -4.05 12.49 -3.77
N VAL A 134 -3.23 11.47 -3.90
CA VAL A 134 -2.42 11.22 -5.10
C VAL A 134 -3.00 10.00 -5.79
N ASN A 135 -3.52 10.18 -7.00
CA ASN A 135 -4.05 9.09 -7.81
C ASN A 135 -2.92 8.44 -8.60
N ASN A 136 -2.71 7.16 -8.39
CA ASN A 136 -1.84 6.36 -9.24
C ASN A 136 -2.71 5.44 -10.13
N LYS A 137 -2.72 5.72 -11.44
CA LYS A 137 -3.53 4.96 -12.42
C LYS A 137 -2.71 4.01 -13.29
N ASP A 138 -1.39 4.01 -13.10
CA ASP A 138 -0.52 3.17 -13.91
C ASP A 138 -0.33 1.80 -13.26
N ASN A 139 -1.22 0.89 -13.58
CA ASN A 139 -1.13 -0.51 -13.19
C ASN A 139 -0.36 -1.35 -14.22
N SER A 140 0.20 -0.72 -15.26
CA SER A 140 0.93 -1.43 -16.31
C SER A 140 2.29 -1.91 -15.80
N GLY A 141 2.56 -3.18 -15.95
CA GLY A 141 3.89 -3.76 -15.68
C GLY A 141 4.07 -4.45 -14.33
N ILE A 142 3.02 -4.52 -13.49
CA ILE A 142 3.12 -5.16 -12.18
C ILE A 142 3.50 -6.64 -12.22
N GLU A 143 2.87 -7.42 -13.09
CA GLU A 143 3.23 -8.83 -13.25
C GLU A 143 4.69 -8.96 -13.63
N ASN A 144 5.20 -8.04 -14.45
CA ASN A 144 6.61 -8.00 -14.83
C ASN A 144 7.52 -7.64 -13.65
N MET A 145 7.15 -6.64 -12.85
CA MET A 145 7.93 -6.23 -11.68
C MET A 145 7.96 -7.32 -10.60
N ILE A 146 6.81 -7.92 -10.30
CA ILE A 146 6.74 -9.07 -9.37
C ILE A 146 7.58 -10.22 -9.92
N THR A 147 7.47 -10.50 -11.22
CA THR A 147 8.27 -11.54 -11.91
C THR A 147 9.76 -11.29 -11.76
N ILE A 148 10.23 -10.06 -12.00
CA ILE A 148 11.64 -9.69 -11.90
C ILE A 148 12.12 -9.82 -10.45
N THR A 149 11.35 -9.29 -9.51
CA THR A 149 11.68 -9.33 -8.07
C THR A 149 11.73 -10.77 -7.58
N PHE A 150 10.73 -11.58 -7.94
CA PHE A 150 10.64 -12.97 -7.54
C PHE A 150 11.76 -13.81 -8.16
N LYS A 151 12.07 -13.61 -9.44
CA LYS A 151 13.21 -14.30 -10.09
C LYS A 151 14.51 -13.96 -9.38
N LYS A 152 14.75 -12.71 -9.04
CA LYS A 152 15.95 -12.33 -8.27
C LYS A 152 16.04 -13.06 -6.94
N VAL A 153 14.93 -13.16 -6.21
CA VAL A 153 14.90 -13.86 -4.91
C VAL A 153 15.13 -15.36 -5.08
N VAL A 154 14.49 -16.01 -6.07
CA VAL A 154 14.55 -17.46 -6.25
C VAL A 154 15.83 -17.91 -6.93
N GLU A 155 16.30 -17.17 -7.94
CA GLU A 155 17.48 -17.56 -8.75
C GLU A 155 18.79 -17.09 -8.15
N GLU A 156 18.80 -15.91 -7.48
CA GLU A 156 19.98 -15.36 -6.85
C GLU A 156 20.08 -15.67 -5.36
N GLY A 157 19.00 -16.18 -4.77
CA GLY A 157 18.85 -16.39 -3.34
C GLY A 157 18.72 -15.08 -2.56
N PHE A 158 18.41 -15.19 -1.29
CA PHE A 158 18.50 -14.04 -0.39
C PHE A 158 19.98 -13.70 -0.21
N LYS A 159 20.46 -12.71 -0.95
CA LYS A 159 21.80 -12.18 -0.70
C LYS A 159 21.80 -11.65 0.73
N LYS A 160 22.73 -12.18 1.55
CA LYS A 160 22.98 -11.68 2.89
C LYS A 160 23.10 -10.16 2.80
N CYS A 161 22.26 -9.41 3.51
CA CYS A 161 22.38 -7.96 3.56
C CYS A 161 23.82 -7.62 3.93
N ILE A 162 24.54 -6.91 3.06
CA ILE A 162 25.86 -6.38 3.39
C ILE A 162 25.59 -5.22 4.35
N VAL A 163 25.68 -5.53 5.64
CA VAL A 163 25.56 -4.51 6.69
C VAL A 163 26.77 -3.61 6.57
N ASN A 164 26.53 -2.37 6.16
CA ASN A 164 27.59 -1.36 6.22
C ASN A 164 27.83 -1.06 7.71
N LYS A 165 28.98 -1.51 8.24
CA LYS A 165 29.32 -1.39 9.67
C LYS A 165 29.32 0.05 10.20
N ASN A 166 29.22 1.04 9.31
CA ASN A 166 29.23 2.47 9.64
C ASN A 166 27.83 3.08 9.80
N ASP A 167 26.76 2.38 9.44
CA ASP A 167 25.40 2.88 9.60
C ASP A 167 24.87 2.54 10.99
N LYS A 168 24.60 3.55 11.79
CA LYS A 168 24.07 3.42 13.16
C LYS A 168 22.66 2.83 13.23
N ILE A 169 21.95 2.74 12.10
CA ILE A 169 20.65 2.11 11.97
C ILE A 169 20.74 1.14 10.79
N THR A 170 21.04 -0.10 11.09
CA THR A 170 21.04 -1.14 10.07
C THR A 170 19.61 -1.66 9.86
N PRO A 171 19.16 -1.85 8.61
CA PRO A 171 17.86 -2.49 8.33
C PRO A 171 17.69 -3.83 9.04
N CYS A 172 18.78 -4.49 9.37
CA CYS A 172 18.81 -5.76 10.08
C CYS A 172 18.29 -5.68 11.52
N THR A 173 18.34 -4.52 12.17
CA THR A 173 17.87 -4.35 13.57
C THR A 173 16.36 -4.60 13.69
N PHE A 174 15.62 -4.40 12.61
CA PHE A 174 14.16 -4.61 12.54
C PHE A 174 13.76 -5.79 11.65
N CYS A 175 14.73 -6.55 11.12
CA CYS A 175 14.43 -7.68 10.25
C CYS A 175 14.05 -8.91 11.08
N PRO A 176 12.81 -9.45 10.92
CA PRO A 176 12.39 -10.63 11.67
C PRO A 176 13.25 -11.88 11.41
N ALA A 177 13.91 -11.93 10.25
CA ALA A 177 14.78 -13.05 9.87
C ALA A 177 16.24 -12.88 10.37
N TYR A 178 16.57 -11.77 11.04
CA TYR A 178 17.95 -11.49 11.44
C TYR A 178 18.51 -12.56 12.38
N GLU A 179 17.75 -12.96 13.38
CA GLU A 179 18.19 -13.97 14.35
C GLU A 179 18.25 -15.37 13.72
N GLU A 180 17.31 -15.72 12.86
CA GLU A 180 17.22 -17.08 12.29
C GLU A 180 18.16 -17.31 11.11
N VAL A 181 18.40 -16.27 10.29
CA VAL A 181 19.11 -16.43 9.02
C VAL A 181 20.49 -15.75 9.02
N CYS A 182 20.62 -14.61 9.69
CA CYS A 182 21.82 -13.78 9.59
C CYS A 182 22.75 -13.89 10.82
N SER A 183 22.22 -14.13 12.01
CA SER A 183 23.01 -14.25 13.24
C SER A 183 23.77 -15.58 13.35
N GLY A 184 23.29 -16.63 12.69
CA GLY A 184 23.94 -17.96 12.69
C GLY A 184 25.22 -18.06 11.85
N GLY A 185 25.71 -17.00 11.25
CA GLY A 185 26.90 -16.96 10.40
C GLY A 185 28.15 -16.33 11.01
N ALA A 186 28.20 -16.17 12.32
CA ALA A 186 29.39 -15.66 13.03
C ALA A 186 30.14 -16.79 13.81
N THR A 187 30.31 -17.96 13.16
CA THR A 187 31.29 -18.94 13.61
C THR A 187 32.15 -19.32 12.40
N GLU A 188 33.25 -18.69 12.36
CA GLU A 188 34.60 -18.86 11.85
C GLU A 188 35.13 -17.65 11.08
#